data_166b425ff9cb6f7a18aff7447de6c5ba
#
_entry.id   166b425ff9cb6f7a18aff7447de6c5ba
#
_cell.length_a   1.000
_cell.length_b   1.000
_cell.length_c   1.000
_cell.angle_alpha   90.00
_cell.angle_beta   90.00
_cell.angle_gamma   90.00
#
_symmetry.space_group_name_H-M   'P 1'
#
loop_
_entity.id
_entity.type
_entity.pdbx_description
1 polymer ?
#
loop_
_entity_poly.entity_id
_entity_poly.type
_entity_poly.pdbx_seq_one_letter_code
_entity_poly.pdbx_strand_id
1 'polypeptide(L)'
;MGELRAQLIAQGARWSVLEDLADEEPVPRPALGLEPGANLTPAEDVGTIDLRGIIEHPSGNPHLTRRRAAHGLLAGAPAGEPARRARPAAVDWRNRWGLPWITKVKDQNPCGSCWAFGATGLVESMTRIEHDVWAERSEGDVHDGLRFTCGQGSNPETALDWIKANGGLADPDCWPYSTPPAGLPAARRDAWRAEYRPSWDRSGRTVRISDYVRLGDVEQQKVWLDTVGPLTACFDVYDDFFGLGAGVYHRTSDRLAGGHCVLVVGYDDAAGCWLFKNSWGTGYHVGGYGRIAYGEVNVDHWAKCGLRGTNPDPWTKRRLHTGNVYESGNGRAHRNFELLATTTGARLQHWWREGDAPFAWARAGTFAGDASGQPAFTGTTYNRNMESLHVTTGGRLRHWYYEQSAGVWRDGGVFGPGDAAVGSTPAFIQSDYGKPGNFEVVVRTADGRLNHWWRINGAPWTWNDGGRFASGIAHYGPALVQTRSRHLDLVAARTDGRMQLWWRDDPNGFVWRAGEVFGSGAPATSAPCLIEGQYGAADEDTAGNYELCVAVAGGQVEHWWRGNAGGSPWRRSAVFGHDVTAVTGMLQGSFGFNLEVVVLRTDRRLQHYWRDGAGWHEGPVIGPV
;
A
#
# COMPACT_ATOMS: atom_id res chain seq x y z
N MET A 1 35.40 -16.02 16.95
CA MET A 1 34.07 -16.58 17.18
C MET A 1 34.07 -17.79 18.12
N GLY A 2 34.98 -18.79 17.94
CA GLY A 2 35.06 -19.93 18.86
C GLY A 2 35.37 -19.55 20.32
N GLU A 3 36.21 -18.55 20.54
CA GLU A 3 36.54 -18.04 21.87
C GLU A 3 35.34 -17.29 22.51
N LEU A 4 34.62 -16.49 21.73
CA LEU A 4 33.37 -15.82 22.17
C LEU A 4 32.31 -16.86 22.53
N ARG A 5 32.12 -17.91 21.72
CA ARG A 5 31.18 -19.01 22.02
C ARG A 5 31.54 -19.71 23.33
N ALA A 6 32.81 -19.99 23.56
CA ALA A 6 33.27 -20.61 24.79
C ALA A 6 33.00 -19.70 26.02
N GLN A 7 33.23 -18.39 25.89
CA GLN A 7 32.93 -17.41 26.93
C GLN A 7 31.45 -17.32 27.21
N LEU A 8 30.60 -17.28 26.18
CA LEU A 8 29.14 -17.19 26.31
C LEU A 8 28.54 -18.42 26.99
N ILE A 9 29.00 -19.62 26.63
CA ILE A 9 28.61 -20.88 27.29
C ILE A 9 29.05 -20.88 28.76
N ALA A 10 30.27 -20.43 29.03
CA ALA A 10 30.81 -20.37 30.40
C ALA A 10 30.05 -19.36 31.27
N GLN A 11 29.46 -18.30 30.67
CA GLN A 11 28.64 -17.30 31.34
C GLN A 11 27.15 -17.63 31.40
N GLY A 12 26.74 -18.81 30.89
CA GLY A 12 25.38 -19.31 31.00
C GLY A 12 24.40 -18.72 29.96
N ALA A 13 24.88 -18.26 28.83
CA ALA A 13 24.04 -17.77 27.75
C ALA A 13 22.99 -18.84 27.32
N ARG A 14 21.71 -18.42 27.23
CA ARG A 14 20.58 -19.29 26.87
C ARG A 14 20.16 -19.15 25.41
N TRP A 15 21.01 -18.60 24.56
CA TRP A 15 20.80 -18.43 23.12
C TRP A 15 21.99 -19.00 22.33
N SER A 16 21.79 -19.34 21.06
CA SER A 16 22.83 -19.92 20.21
C SER A 16 23.59 -18.84 19.44
N VAL A 17 24.87 -19.10 19.18
CA VAL A 17 25.70 -18.34 18.23
C VAL A 17 25.53 -18.96 16.85
N LEU A 18 25.48 -18.13 15.79
CA LEU A 18 25.45 -18.61 14.41
C LEU A 18 26.76 -19.39 14.12
N GLU A 19 26.63 -20.67 13.77
CA GLU A 19 27.76 -21.57 13.60
C GLU A 19 28.61 -21.27 12.35
N ASP A 20 27.98 -20.73 11.30
CA ASP A 20 28.59 -20.47 9.99
C ASP A 20 29.55 -19.26 9.96
N LEU A 21 29.66 -18.49 11.05
CA LEU A 21 30.55 -17.35 11.16
C LEU A 21 31.93 -17.69 11.77
N ALA A 22 32.19 -18.97 12.05
CA ALA A 22 33.33 -19.36 12.88
C ALA A 22 34.70 -19.35 12.15
N ASP A 23 34.77 -19.45 10.82
CA ASP A 23 35.98 -19.68 10.07
C ASP A 23 36.23 -18.71 8.88
N GLU A 24 35.39 -17.72 8.66
CA GLU A 24 35.58 -16.70 7.62
C GLU A 24 36.22 -15.42 8.18
N GLU A 25 36.84 -14.60 7.30
CA GLU A 25 37.34 -13.27 7.66
C GLU A 25 36.32 -12.50 8.49
N PRO A 26 36.72 -11.69 9.49
CA PRO A 26 35.80 -11.04 10.39
C PRO A 26 34.77 -10.24 9.59
N VAL A 27 33.52 -10.75 9.57
CA VAL A 27 32.39 -10.04 8.96
C VAL A 27 32.39 -8.62 9.53
N PRO A 28 32.43 -7.58 8.69
CA PRO A 28 32.40 -6.21 9.18
C PRO A 28 31.20 -6.03 10.12
N ARG A 29 31.46 -5.53 11.33
CA ARG A 29 30.37 -5.27 12.29
C ARG A 29 29.37 -4.32 11.66
N PRO A 30 28.07 -4.59 11.77
CA PRO A 30 27.04 -3.67 11.29
C PRO A 30 27.18 -2.31 11.92
N ALA A 31 26.89 -1.28 11.15
CA ALA A 31 26.87 0.09 11.67
C ALA A 31 25.75 0.28 12.70
N LEU A 32 26.09 0.90 13.82
CA LEU A 32 25.16 1.30 14.86
C LEU A 32 24.80 2.77 14.63
N GLY A 33 23.51 3.12 14.71
CA GLY A 33 23.02 4.45 14.37
C GLY A 33 22.39 5.22 15.52
N LEU A 34 22.63 4.77 16.75
CA LEU A 34 22.18 5.46 17.95
C LEU A 34 23.39 5.67 18.87
N GLU A 35 23.64 6.92 19.27
CA GLU A 35 24.56 7.21 20.38
C GLU A 35 23.86 6.85 21.70
N PRO A 36 24.52 6.12 22.60
CA PRO A 36 23.94 5.78 23.90
C PRO A 36 23.42 7.04 24.63
N GLY A 37 22.15 7.06 25.00
CA GLY A 37 21.53 8.18 25.71
C GLY A 37 21.17 9.40 24.87
N ALA A 38 21.35 9.40 23.54
CA ALA A 38 21.06 10.57 22.71
C ALA A 38 19.56 10.78 22.47
N ASN A 39 18.99 11.80 23.14
CA ASN A 39 17.64 12.35 22.88
C ASN A 39 16.49 11.33 22.80
N LEU A 40 16.61 10.20 23.48
CA LEU A 40 15.51 9.26 23.68
C LEU A 40 14.64 9.69 24.85
N THR A 41 13.34 9.54 24.73
CA THR A 41 12.40 9.80 25.83
C THR A 41 12.42 8.63 26.81
N PRO A 42 12.80 8.84 28.12
CA PRO A 42 12.70 7.80 29.12
C PRO A 42 11.26 7.32 29.28
N ALA A 43 11.07 6.03 29.48
CA ALA A 43 9.74 5.42 29.66
C ALA A 43 9.00 5.99 30.88
N GLU A 44 9.75 6.31 31.95
CA GLU A 44 9.22 6.92 33.17
C GLU A 44 8.68 8.34 32.99
N ASP A 45 9.19 9.08 32.00
CA ASP A 45 8.72 10.41 31.66
C ASP A 45 7.43 10.40 30.83
N VAL A 46 7.01 9.22 30.35
CA VAL A 46 5.77 9.04 29.60
C VAL A 46 4.67 8.57 30.53
N GLY A 47 3.71 9.43 30.80
CA GLY A 47 2.54 9.07 31.60
C GLY A 47 1.70 7.97 30.94
N THR A 48 0.81 7.35 31.72
CA THR A 48 -0.17 6.40 31.21
C THR A 48 -1.07 7.07 30.17
N ILE A 49 -1.17 6.48 28.99
CA ILE A 49 -1.97 6.99 27.88
C ILE A 49 -3.36 6.37 27.93
N ASP A 50 -4.41 7.18 27.74
CA ASP A 50 -5.75 6.66 27.50
C ASP A 50 -5.83 6.09 26.08
N LEU A 51 -5.65 4.76 25.97
CA LEU A 51 -5.75 4.06 24.68
C LEU A 51 -7.14 4.17 24.06
N ARG A 52 -8.20 4.42 24.85
CA ARG A 52 -9.56 4.62 24.31
C ARG A 52 -9.65 5.88 23.46
N GLY A 53 -9.08 7.00 23.95
CA GLY A 53 -9.04 8.26 23.20
C GLY A 53 -8.14 8.23 21.97
N ILE A 54 -7.22 7.26 21.88
CA ILE A 54 -6.33 7.09 20.71
C ILE A 54 -6.97 6.18 19.66
N ILE A 55 -7.73 5.16 20.09
CA ILE A 55 -8.35 4.14 19.25
C ILE A 55 -9.84 4.47 19.03
N GLU A 56 -10.16 5.75 18.84
CA GLU A 56 -11.54 6.27 18.73
C GLU A 56 -12.32 5.70 17.54
N HIS A 57 -11.65 5.25 16.51
CA HIS A 57 -12.30 4.77 15.27
C HIS A 57 -12.16 3.25 15.11
N PRO A 58 -13.21 2.57 14.62
CA PRO A 58 -13.06 1.19 14.19
C PRO A 58 -11.98 1.11 13.12
N SER A 59 -11.10 0.11 13.21
CA SER A 59 -10.12 -0.14 12.16
C SER A 59 -10.84 -0.67 10.90
N GLY A 60 -10.36 -0.27 9.71
CA GLY A 60 -10.72 -0.96 8.46
C GLY A 60 -10.38 -2.45 8.49
N ASN A 61 -9.35 -2.83 9.25
CA ASN A 61 -8.97 -4.21 9.48
C ASN A 61 -9.99 -4.95 10.37
N PRO A 62 -10.72 -5.95 9.85
CA PRO A 62 -11.79 -6.63 10.58
C PRO A 62 -11.27 -7.43 11.79
N HIS A 63 -10.00 -7.87 11.78
CA HIS A 63 -9.39 -8.55 12.92
C HIS A 63 -9.14 -7.58 14.08
N LEU A 64 -8.61 -6.38 13.79
CA LEU A 64 -8.39 -5.34 14.80
C LEU A 64 -9.70 -4.83 15.39
N THR A 65 -10.73 -4.61 14.57
CA THR A 65 -12.05 -4.20 15.04
C THR A 65 -12.59 -5.17 16.08
N ARG A 66 -12.50 -6.49 15.83
CA ARG A 66 -12.88 -7.51 16.80
C ARG A 66 -12.04 -7.49 18.08
N ARG A 67 -10.71 -7.27 17.94
CA ARG A 67 -9.81 -7.18 19.11
C ARG A 67 -10.09 -5.94 19.95
N ARG A 68 -10.26 -4.77 19.32
CA ARG A 68 -10.61 -3.50 19.98
C ARG A 68 -11.94 -3.61 20.73
N ALA A 69 -12.95 -4.22 20.13
CA ALA A 69 -14.23 -4.50 20.78
C ALA A 69 -14.05 -5.39 22.02
N ALA A 70 -13.23 -6.45 21.94
CA ALA A 70 -12.95 -7.35 23.06
C ALA A 70 -12.23 -6.67 24.24
N HIS A 71 -11.47 -5.59 23.97
CA HIS A 71 -10.83 -4.76 24.99
C HIS A 71 -11.70 -3.59 25.49
N GLY A 72 -12.93 -3.43 24.95
CA GLY A 72 -13.81 -2.29 25.27
C GLY A 72 -13.24 -0.95 24.79
N LEU A 73 -12.42 -0.94 23.75
CA LEU A 73 -11.76 0.25 23.21
C LEU A 73 -12.57 0.95 22.09
N LEU A 74 -13.71 0.39 21.68
CA LEU A 74 -14.58 1.01 20.67
C LEU A 74 -15.64 1.91 21.34
N ALA A 75 -15.94 3.05 20.71
CA ALA A 75 -17.00 3.96 21.14
C ALA A 75 -18.37 3.23 21.17
N GLY A 76 -19.15 3.43 22.25
CA GLY A 76 -20.47 2.78 22.43
C GLY A 76 -20.43 1.43 23.15
N ALA A 77 -19.26 0.94 23.59
CA ALA A 77 -19.24 -0.15 24.54
C ALA A 77 -19.91 0.29 25.86
N PRO A 78 -20.82 -0.52 26.47
CA PRO A 78 -21.46 -0.14 27.72
C PRO A 78 -20.41 0.21 28.78
N ALA A 79 -20.64 1.27 29.54
CA ALA A 79 -19.83 1.70 30.67
C ALA A 79 -20.00 0.76 31.90
N GLY A 80 -19.99 -0.55 31.69
CA GLY A 80 -19.84 -1.56 32.70
C GLY A 80 -18.39 -2.03 32.68
N GLU A 81 -17.86 -2.52 33.80
CA GLU A 81 -16.48 -2.97 33.89
C GLU A 81 -16.08 -3.71 32.61
N PRO A 82 -15.02 -3.28 31.91
CA PRO A 82 -14.57 -4.00 30.76
C PRO A 82 -14.30 -5.42 31.26
N ALA A 83 -14.98 -6.41 30.69
CA ALA A 83 -14.51 -7.75 30.79
C ALA A 83 -13.07 -7.66 30.24
N ARG A 84 -12.09 -7.56 31.14
CA ARG A 84 -10.68 -7.66 30.83
C ARG A 84 -10.48 -9.06 30.24
N ARG A 85 -10.81 -9.22 28.96
CA ARG A 85 -10.24 -10.33 28.24
C ARG A 85 -8.75 -10.09 28.28
N ALA A 86 -8.07 -10.90 29.06
CA ALA A 86 -6.64 -10.87 29.16
C ALA A 86 -6.08 -10.83 27.73
N ARG A 87 -5.14 -9.89 27.46
CA ARG A 87 -4.40 -9.91 26.20
C ARG A 87 -3.81 -11.30 25.97
N PRO A 88 -3.57 -11.73 24.74
CA PRO A 88 -2.92 -13.01 24.49
C PRO A 88 -1.53 -13.03 25.14
N ALA A 89 -1.07 -14.19 25.54
CA ALA A 89 0.27 -14.38 26.10
C ALA A 89 1.37 -14.13 25.07
N ALA A 90 1.05 -14.14 23.77
CA ALA A 90 1.98 -13.85 22.69
C ALA A 90 1.28 -13.16 21.52
N VAL A 91 2.01 -12.28 20.85
CA VAL A 91 1.64 -11.62 19.59
C VAL A 91 2.83 -11.70 18.65
N ASP A 92 2.58 -12.05 17.39
CA ASP A 92 3.60 -12.05 16.33
C ASP A 92 2.98 -11.54 15.03
N TRP A 93 3.32 -10.34 14.63
CA TRP A 93 2.82 -9.70 13.43
C TRP A 93 3.39 -10.28 12.14
N ARG A 94 4.45 -11.10 12.20
CA ARG A 94 4.99 -11.78 11.00
C ARG A 94 3.99 -12.78 10.43
N ASN A 95 3.17 -13.37 11.29
CA ASN A 95 2.12 -14.32 10.90
C ASN A 95 0.94 -14.23 11.87
N ARG A 96 0.23 -13.11 11.87
CA ARG A 96 -0.91 -12.91 12.76
C ARG A 96 -2.22 -13.23 12.04
N TRP A 97 -3.07 -14.03 12.69
CA TRP A 97 -4.32 -14.56 12.11
C TRP A 97 -4.12 -15.35 10.80
N GLY A 98 -2.94 -15.97 10.64
CA GLY A 98 -2.57 -16.72 9.43
C GLY A 98 -2.18 -15.83 8.22
N LEU A 99 -1.95 -14.53 8.45
CA LEU A 99 -1.59 -13.57 7.42
C LEU A 99 -0.29 -12.84 7.77
N PRO A 100 0.55 -12.54 6.77
CA PRO A 100 1.74 -11.70 6.93
C PRO A 100 1.36 -10.21 6.95
N TRP A 101 2.03 -9.44 7.84
CA TRP A 101 1.78 -8.00 8.02
C TRP A 101 3.05 -7.16 8.00
N ILE A 102 4.20 -7.81 7.97
CA ILE A 102 5.52 -7.17 8.08
C ILE A 102 6.24 -7.30 6.74
N THR A 103 6.74 -6.19 6.21
CA THR A 103 7.58 -6.15 5.01
C THR A 103 8.89 -6.87 5.20
N LYS A 104 9.58 -7.23 4.11
CA LYS A 104 10.88 -7.92 4.13
C LYS A 104 11.92 -7.21 5.00
N VAL A 105 12.90 -7.98 5.47
CA VAL A 105 14.06 -7.44 6.17
C VAL A 105 14.97 -6.74 5.18
N LYS A 106 15.38 -5.51 5.50
CA LYS A 106 16.28 -4.68 4.71
C LYS A 106 17.67 -4.59 5.36
N ASP A 107 18.62 -3.98 4.66
CA ASP A 107 20.00 -3.82 5.13
C ASP A 107 20.41 -2.35 5.13
N GLN A 108 20.72 -1.82 6.32
CA GLN A 108 21.16 -0.44 6.52
C GLN A 108 22.65 -0.23 6.21
N ASN A 109 23.44 -1.32 6.14
CA ASN A 109 24.88 -1.23 6.04
C ASN A 109 25.36 -0.46 4.79
N PRO A 110 26.44 0.31 4.90
CA PRO A 110 27.28 0.53 6.08
C PRO A 110 26.90 1.78 6.91
N CYS A 111 25.66 2.22 6.88
CA CYS A 111 25.22 3.47 7.50
C CYS A 111 24.62 3.26 8.90
N GLY A 112 24.90 4.19 9.85
CA GLY A 112 24.27 4.27 11.15
C GLY A 112 22.82 4.83 11.07
N SER A 113 21.94 4.20 10.32
CA SER A 113 20.58 4.68 10.00
C SER A 113 19.47 3.79 10.57
N CYS A 114 19.76 2.94 11.55
CA CYS A 114 18.77 2.02 12.15
C CYS A 114 17.48 2.72 12.61
N TRP A 115 17.57 3.95 13.10
CA TRP A 115 16.45 4.80 13.50
C TRP A 115 15.49 5.10 12.33
N ALA A 116 16.03 5.33 11.13
CA ALA A 116 15.23 5.52 9.92
C ALA A 116 14.59 4.20 9.49
N PHE A 117 15.32 3.07 9.57
CA PHE A 117 14.78 1.73 9.25
C PHE A 117 13.66 1.31 10.20
N GLY A 118 13.81 1.57 11.50
CA GLY A 118 12.77 1.29 12.49
C GLY A 118 11.48 2.08 12.22
N ALA A 119 11.61 3.39 11.97
CA ALA A 119 10.47 4.25 11.65
C ALA A 119 9.82 3.90 10.30
N THR A 120 10.63 3.61 9.28
CA THR A 120 10.13 3.18 7.95
C THR A 120 9.36 1.87 8.05
N GLY A 121 9.93 0.86 8.73
CA GLY A 121 9.28 -0.43 8.94
C GLY A 121 7.95 -0.31 9.71
N LEU A 122 7.85 0.68 10.63
CA LEU A 122 6.60 0.98 11.32
C LEU A 122 5.55 1.55 10.36
N VAL A 123 5.90 2.50 9.49
CA VAL A 123 4.98 3.07 8.48
C VAL A 123 4.50 1.99 7.50
N GLU A 124 5.42 1.16 6.99
CA GLU A 124 5.12 0.05 6.08
C GLU A 124 4.12 -0.95 6.70
N SER A 125 4.44 -1.41 7.90
CA SER A 125 3.61 -2.39 8.63
C SER A 125 2.22 -1.84 8.95
N MET A 126 2.14 -0.59 9.42
CA MET A 126 0.84 0.04 9.71
C MET A 126 0.03 0.28 8.44
N THR A 127 0.66 0.59 7.31
CA THR A 127 -0.02 0.71 6.02
C THR A 127 -0.66 -0.63 5.61
N ARG A 128 0.07 -1.73 5.78
CA ARG A 128 -0.46 -3.07 5.53
C ARG A 128 -1.59 -3.41 6.50
N ILE A 129 -1.43 -3.12 7.79
CA ILE A 129 -2.41 -3.44 8.83
C ILE A 129 -3.72 -2.65 8.66
N GLU A 130 -3.64 -1.38 8.30
CA GLU A 130 -4.80 -0.49 8.22
C GLU A 130 -5.51 -0.52 6.86
N HIS A 131 -4.79 -0.78 5.77
CA HIS A 131 -5.28 -0.64 4.39
C HIS A 131 -5.17 -1.90 3.54
N ASP A 132 -4.63 -2.99 4.09
CA ASP A 132 -4.36 -4.24 3.35
C ASP A 132 -3.55 -4.03 2.07
N VAL A 133 -2.60 -3.09 2.07
CA VAL A 133 -1.76 -2.80 0.91
C VAL A 133 -0.28 -2.90 1.26
N TRP A 134 0.46 -3.67 0.49
CA TRP A 134 1.90 -3.73 0.60
C TRP A 134 2.53 -2.44 0.05
N ALA A 135 3.29 -1.75 0.90
CA ALA A 135 3.86 -0.44 0.62
C ALA A 135 5.31 -0.36 1.10
N GLU A 136 6.25 -0.77 0.25
CA GLU A 136 7.67 -0.53 0.53
C GLU A 136 7.97 0.97 0.55
N ARG A 137 8.67 1.45 1.60
CA ARG A 137 9.02 2.86 1.77
C ARG A 137 10.54 3.03 1.83
N SER A 138 11.00 4.24 1.59
CA SER A 138 12.42 4.57 1.48
C SER A 138 12.98 5.13 2.80
N GLU A 139 13.96 4.48 3.33
CA GLU A 139 14.79 4.98 4.43
C GLU A 139 15.64 6.19 3.98
N GLY A 140 15.99 6.24 2.69
CA GLY A 140 16.68 7.37 2.07
C GLY A 140 15.88 8.67 2.16
N ASP A 141 14.56 8.60 2.01
CA ASP A 141 13.68 9.76 2.13
C ASP A 141 13.79 10.41 3.53
N VAL A 142 13.92 9.62 4.58
CA VAL A 142 14.12 10.13 5.95
C VAL A 142 15.57 10.55 6.18
N HIS A 143 16.51 9.64 5.94
CA HIS A 143 17.91 9.83 6.28
C HIS A 143 18.54 10.98 5.49
N ASP A 144 18.36 11.00 4.18
CA ASP A 144 18.92 12.04 3.30
C ASP A 144 18.08 13.32 3.33
N GLY A 145 16.77 13.21 3.57
CA GLY A 145 15.87 14.35 3.77
C GLY A 145 16.24 15.19 4.99
N LEU A 146 16.66 14.54 6.08
CA LEU A 146 17.23 15.18 7.27
C LEU A 146 18.69 15.60 7.11
N ARG A 147 19.34 15.23 5.99
CA ARG A 147 20.75 15.52 5.68
C ARG A 147 21.74 14.91 6.69
N PHE A 148 21.39 13.78 7.29
CA PHE A 148 22.32 13.06 8.16
C PHE A 148 23.42 12.36 7.36
N THR A 149 24.61 12.31 7.94
CA THR A 149 25.71 11.48 7.42
C THR A 149 25.66 10.09 8.06
N CYS A 150 26.32 9.09 7.42
CA CYS A 150 26.34 7.71 7.94
C CYS A 150 26.94 7.57 9.35
N GLY A 151 27.75 8.53 9.79
CA GLY A 151 28.33 8.54 11.14
C GLY A 151 27.47 9.25 12.19
N GLN A 152 26.36 9.84 11.79
CA GLN A 152 25.45 10.53 12.70
C GLN A 152 24.28 9.62 13.09
N GLY A 153 24.24 9.27 14.35
CA GLY A 153 23.09 8.59 14.93
C GLY A 153 21.89 9.52 15.15
N SER A 154 20.71 8.94 15.27
CA SER A 154 19.47 9.65 15.63
C SER A 154 18.48 8.65 16.27
N ASN A 155 17.22 9.05 16.42
CA ASN A 155 16.19 8.24 17.04
C ASN A 155 14.91 8.17 16.15
N PRO A 156 14.03 7.19 16.38
CA PRO A 156 12.79 7.03 15.61
C PRO A 156 11.83 8.21 15.71
N GLU A 157 11.83 8.95 16.82
CA GLU A 157 10.97 10.13 17.00
C GLU A 157 11.35 11.23 16.00
N THR A 158 12.65 11.50 15.83
CA THR A 158 13.16 12.44 14.82
C THR A 158 12.72 12.04 13.41
N ALA A 159 12.75 10.74 13.11
CA ALA A 159 12.26 10.22 11.83
C ALA A 159 10.75 10.44 11.66
N LEU A 160 9.95 10.11 12.66
CA LEU A 160 8.50 10.24 12.62
C LEU A 160 8.06 11.72 12.56
N ASP A 161 8.74 12.62 13.29
CA ASP A 161 8.51 14.06 13.20
C ASP A 161 8.78 14.59 11.79
N TRP A 162 9.90 14.16 11.19
CA TRP A 162 10.23 14.54 9.81
C TRP A 162 9.19 14.02 8.83
N ILE A 163 8.79 12.75 8.90
CA ILE A 163 7.77 12.13 8.05
C ILE A 163 6.45 12.91 8.13
N LYS A 164 6.03 13.26 9.36
CA LYS A 164 4.80 14.03 9.60
C LYS A 164 4.89 15.44 9.00
N ALA A 165 6.00 16.14 9.22
CA ALA A 165 6.21 17.51 8.77
C ALA A 165 6.40 17.64 7.26
N ASN A 166 6.95 16.63 6.60
CA ASN A 166 7.31 16.66 5.17
C ASN A 166 6.32 15.89 4.25
N GLY A 167 5.09 15.72 4.72
CA GLY A 167 4.00 15.18 3.91
C GLY A 167 4.06 13.68 3.66
N GLY A 168 4.76 12.93 4.52
CA GLY A 168 4.81 11.48 4.48
C GLY A 168 6.15 10.91 4.01
N LEU A 169 6.15 9.60 3.78
CA LEU A 169 7.32 8.78 3.45
C LEU A 169 7.18 8.20 2.04
N ALA A 170 8.13 8.52 1.15
CA ALA A 170 8.11 8.11 -0.26
C ALA A 170 8.50 6.64 -0.45
N ASP A 171 8.17 6.11 -1.64
CA ASP A 171 8.64 4.79 -2.07
C ASP A 171 10.10 4.83 -2.59
N PRO A 172 10.79 3.66 -2.68
CA PRO A 172 12.18 3.59 -3.09
C PRO A 172 12.46 4.05 -4.53
N ASP A 173 11.48 3.93 -5.45
CA ASP A 173 11.66 4.41 -6.82
C ASP A 173 11.65 5.95 -6.88
N CYS A 174 10.93 6.58 -5.95
CA CYS A 174 10.89 8.03 -5.81
C CYS A 174 12.17 8.58 -5.19
N TRP A 175 12.65 7.96 -4.13
CA TRP A 175 13.87 8.35 -3.42
C TRP A 175 14.58 7.10 -2.89
N PRO A 176 15.52 6.51 -3.64
CA PRO A 176 16.18 5.28 -3.23
C PRO A 176 17.06 5.49 -1.98
N TYR A 177 17.11 4.48 -1.12
CA TYR A 177 18.13 4.43 -0.08
C TYR A 177 19.47 4.12 -0.75
N SER A 178 20.37 5.10 -0.69
CA SER A 178 21.66 5.02 -1.35
C SER A 178 22.78 4.85 -0.32
N THR A 179 23.51 3.75 -0.43
CA THR A 179 24.75 3.58 0.32
C THR A 179 25.92 4.00 -0.57
N PRO A 180 26.75 4.97 -0.16
CA PRO A 180 27.94 5.34 -0.91
C PRO A 180 28.88 4.15 -1.00
N PRO A 181 29.61 3.95 -2.13
CA PRO A 181 30.61 2.90 -2.24
C PRO A 181 31.59 2.92 -1.08
N ALA A 182 32.02 1.73 -0.63
CA ALA A 182 32.99 1.60 0.44
C ALA A 182 34.26 2.41 0.13
N GLY A 183 34.80 3.11 1.14
CA GLY A 183 36.05 3.87 1.00
C GLY A 183 35.91 5.29 0.41
N LEU A 184 34.71 5.77 0.04
CA LEU A 184 34.57 7.16 -0.38
C LEU A 184 34.85 8.13 0.80
N PRO A 185 35.67 9.19 0.58
CA PRO A 185 35.83 10.28 1.56
C PRO A 185 34.50 10.93 1.91
N ALA A 186 34.34 11.41 3.17
CA ALA A 186 33.10 11.99 3.66
C ALA A 186 32.53 13.08 2.74
N ALA A 187 33.36 14.03 2.29
CA ALA A 187 32.95 15.10 1.38
C ALA A 187 32.42 14.58 0.02
N ARG A 188 32.90 13.43 -0.46
CA ARG A 188 32.38 12.82 -1.68
C ARG A 188 31.12 11.98 -1.44
N ARG A 189 30.95 11.44 -0.24
CA ARG A 189 29.70 10.77 0.17
C ARG A 189 28.54 11.76 0.21
N ASP A 190 28.75 12.95 0.72
CA ASP A 190 27.76 14.01 0.77
C ASP A 190 27.39 14.53 -0.62
N ALA A 191 28.38 14.69 -1.51
CA ALA A 191 28.15 15.05 -2.91
C ALA A 191 27.38 13.96 -3.65
N TRP A 192 27.71 12.69 -3.41
CA TRP A 192 27.02 11.54 -4.01
C TRP A 192 25.56 11.47 -3.58
N ARG A 193 25.23 11.75 -2.31
CA ARG A 193 23.85 11.85 -1.82
C ARG A 193 23.09 13.05 -2.37
N ALA A 194 23.77 14.16 -2.63
CA ALA A 194 23.17 15.33 -3.24
C ALA A 194 22.69 15.07 -4.68
N GLU A 195 23.21 14.04 -5.35
CA GLU A 195 22.75 13.58 -6.67
C GLU A 195 21.46 12.74 -6.59
N TYR A 196 21.20 12.09 -5.44
CA TYR A 196 20.01 11.30 -5.19
C TYR A 196 18.89 12.18 -4.65
N ARG A 197 18.26 12.93 -5.54
CA ARG A 197 17.09 13.76 -5.20
C ARG A 197 15.81 12.97 -5.40
N PRO A 198 14.76 13.28 -4.60
CA PRO A 198 13.46 12.69 -4.85
C PRO A 198 12.96 13.07 -6.24
N SER A 199 12.17 12.21 -6.86
CA SER A 199 11.44 12.57 -8.06
C SER A 199 10.49 13.75 -7.76
N TRP A 200 10.23 14.59 -8.76
CA TRP A 200 9.44 15.82 -8.56
C TRP A 200 7.99 15.53 -8.12
N ASP A 201 7.49 14.33 -8.34
CA ASP A 201 6.15 13.88 -7.95
C ASP A 201 6.08 13.27 -6.55
N ARG A 202 7.11 13.45 -5.71
CA ARG A 202 7.19 12.90 -4.34
C ARG A 202 5.91 13.15 -3.54
N SER A 203 5.29 14.32 -3.66
CA SER A 203 4.07 14.66 -2.93
C SER A 203 2.90 13.68 -3.17
N GLY A 204 2.85 13.05 -4.33
CA GLY A 204 1.86 12.03 -4.71
C GLY A 204 2.32 10.58 -4.49
N ARG A 205 3.54 10.39 -3.98
CA ARG A 205 4.17 9.07 -3.77
C ARG A 205 4.50 8.79 -2.30
N THR A 206 3.92 9.54 -1.38
CA THR A 206 4.21 9.41 0.05
C THR A 206 3.06 8.83 0.84
N VAL A 207 3.33 7.82 1.66
CA VAL A 207 2.41 7.42 2.74
C VAL A 207 2.50 8.48 3.84
N ARG A 208 1.41 9.18 4.10
CA ARG A 208 1.31 10.15 5.19
C ARG A 208 0.98 9.44 6.49
N ILE A 209 1.43 10.00 7.62
CA ILE A 209 1.03 9.56 8.95
C ILE A 209 0.18 10.65 9.61
N SER A 210 -0.82 10.25 10.40
CA SER A 210 -1.65 11.21 11.13
C SER A 210 -0.89 11.75 12.34
N ASP A 211 -0.36 10.86 13.17
CA ASP A 211 0.43 11.15 14.35
C ASP A 211 1.11 9.89 14.86
N TYR A 212 1.93 10.04 15.91
CA TYR A 212 2.49 8.93 16.66
C TYR A 212 2.36 9.16 18.17
N VAL A 213 2.51 8.11 18.94
CA VAL A 213 2.47 8.15 20.40
C VAL A 213 3.72 7.51 20.98
N ARG A 214 4.10 7.97 22.16
CA ARG A 214 5.11 7.35 23.00
C ARG A 214 4.43 6.48 24.05
N LEU A 215 4.91 5.29 24.26
CA LEU A 215 4.41 4.33 25.23
C LEU A 215 5.53 3.97 26.20
N GLY A 216 5.41 4.37 27.46
CA GLY A 216 6.38 4.05 28.51
C GLY A 216 6.06 2.74 29.22
N ASP A 217 4.79 2.52 29.52
CA ASP A 217 4.34 1.33 30.28
C ASP A 217 4.36 0.06 29.44
N VAL A 218 5.02 -1.00 29.92
CA VAL A 218 5.20 -2.28 29.21
C VAL A 218 3.87 -2.96 28.93
N GLU A 219 2.90 -2.91 29.84
CA GLU A 219 1.59 -3.51 29.61
C GLU A 219 0.79 -2.74 28.56
N GLN A 220 0.90 -1.41 28.53
CA GLN A 220 0.31 -0.63 27.45
C GLN A 220 0.96 -0.91 26.08
N GLN A 221 2.29 -1.12 26.04
CA GLN A 221 3.00 -1.55 24.83
C GLN A 221 2.47 -2.89 24.30
N LYS A 222 2.24 -3.86 25.20
CA LYS A 222 1.68 -5.16 24.83
C LYS A 222 0.23 -5.07 24.37
N VAL A 223 -0.60 -4.24 25.01
CA VAL A 223 -1.97 -3.96 24.55
C VAL A 223 -1.96 -3.26 23.19
N TRP A 224 -1.03 -2.35 22.95
CA TRP A 224 -0.85 -1.72 21.63
C TRP A 224 -0.50 -2.74 20.55
N LEU A 225 0.47 -3.61 20.81
CA LEU A 225 0.84 -4.72 19.91
C LEU A 225 -0.33 -5.66 19.62
N ASP A 226 -1.26 -5.83 20.57
CA ASP A 226 -2.46 -6.64 20.36
C ASP A 226 -3.57 -5.92 19.59
N THR A 227 -3.73 -4.60 19.76
CA THR A 227 -4.92 -3.86 19.31
C THR A 227 -4.66 -2.84 18.22
N VAL A 228 -3.40 -2.49 17.96
CA VAL A 228 -3.03 -1.48 16.96
C VAL A 228 -2.00 -2.01 15.97
N GLY A 229 -0.78 -2.32 16.41
CA GLY A 229 0.28 -2.75 15.52
C GLY A 229 1.67 -2.72 16.16
N PRO A 230 2.73 -2.83 15.34
CA PRO A 230 4.13 -2.77 15.75
C PRO A 230 4.53 -1.47 16.45
N LEU A 231 5.72 -1.50 17.07
CA LEU A 231 6.33 -0.38 17.78
C LEU A 231 7.79 -0.23 17.36
N THR A 232 8.35 0.99 17.37
CA THR A 232 9.80 1.14 17.35
C THR A 232 10.35 0.97 18.76
N ALA A 233 11.56 0.44 18.89
CA ALA A 233 12.29 0.36 20.17
C ALA A 233 13.77 0.63 19.94
N CYS A 234 14.41 1.22 20.97
CA CYS A 234 15.84 1.45 21.01
C CYS A 234 16.43 0.76 22.23
N PHE A 235 17.69 0.34 22.14
CA PHE A 235 18.40 -0.33 23.22
C PHE A 235 19.91 -0.25 23.04
N ASP A 236 20.66 -0.54 24.09
CA ASP A 236 22.10 -0.60 24.06
C ASP A 236 22.60 -1.92 23.44
N VAL A 237 23.60 -1.84 22.60
CA VAL A 237 24.24 -3.01 21.96
C VAL A 237 25.58 -3.28 22.60
N TYR A 238 25.78 -4.51 23.03
CA TYR A 238 27.03 -5.03 23.54
C TYR A 238 27.66 -6.00 22.53
N ASP A 239 28.97 -6.26 22.65
CA ASP A 239 29.74 -7.05 21.68
C ASP A 239 29.14 -8.43 21.38
N ASP A 240 28.51 -9.05 22.37
CA ASP A 240 27.87 -10.36 22.25
C ASP A 240 26.58 -10.34 21.40
N PHE A 241 25.94 -9.17 21.24
CA PHE A 241 24.72 -9.05 20.44
C PHE A 241 24.95 -9.36 18.95
N PHE A 242 26.14 -9.05 18.42
CA PHE A 242 26.45 -9.32 17.00
C PHE A 242 26.45 -10.81 16.64
N GLY A 243 26.65 -11.68 17.61
CA GLY A 243 26.59 -13.13 17.45
C GLY A 243 25.24 -13.76 17.79
N LEU A 244 24.17 -12.96 17.96
CA LEU A 244 22.85 -13.48 18.30
C LEU A 244 22.33 -14.39 17.19
N GLY A 245 22.05 -15.66 17.57
CA GLY A 245 21.37 -16.64 16.73
C GLY A 245 19.94 -16.90 17.18
N ALA A 246 19.50 -18.16 17.21
CA ALA A 246 18.22 -18.56 17.77
C ALA A 246 18.20 -18.39 19.29
N GLY A 247 17.04 -18.10 19.87
CA GLY A 247 16.82 -17.94 21.30
C GLY A 247 16.50 -16.52 21.71
N VAL A 248 16.44 -16.30 23.03
CA VAL A 248 16.19 -15.00 23.63
C VAL A 248 17.52 -14.40 24.07
N TYR A 249 17.82 -13.20 23.61
CA TYR A 249 19.04 -12.50 23.98
C TYR A 249 19.00 -12.08 25.46
N HIS A 250 20.05 -12.42 26.17
CA HIS A 250 20.44 -11.92 27.47
C HIS A 250 21.90 -11.46 27.40
N ARG A 251 22.19 -10.29 27.87
CA ARG A 251 23.54 -9.72 27.85
C ARG A 251 24.51 -10.58 28.68
N THR A 252 25.64 -10.89 28.08
CA THR A 252 26.75 -11.61 28.73
C THR A 252 28.08 -10.85 28.61
N SER A 253 28.17 -9.81 27.78
CA SER A 253 29.32 -8.95 27.63
C SER A 253 29.11 -7.63 28.38
N ASP A 254 30.19 -7.09 28.97
CA ASP A 254 30.18 -5.73 29.57
C ASP A 254 30.71 -4.67 28.59
N ARG A 255 31.12 -5.06 27.38
CA ARG A 255 31.67 -4.15 26.40
C ARG A 255 30.55 -3.56 25.53
N LEU A 256 30.19 -2.31 25.86
CA LEU A 256 29.23 -1.52 25.10
C LEU A 256 29.80 -1.21 23.70
N ALA A 257 29.06 -1.53 22.66
CA ALA A 257 29.39 -1.23 21.27
C ALA A 257 28.70 0.03 20.73
N GLY A 258 27.54 0.38 21.28
CA GLY A 258 26.74 1.53 20.86
C GLY A 258 25.24 1.34 21.13
N GLY A 259 24.40 2.12 20.46
CA GLY A 259 22.96 1.97 20.55
C GLY A 259 22.32 1.58 19.20
N HIS A 260 21.15 0.95 19.24
CA HIS A 260 20.46 0.44 18.07
C HIS A 260 18.94 0.65 18.17
N CYS A 261 18.29 0.85 17.03
CA CYS A 261 16.84 0.94 16.91
C CYS A 261 16.30 -0.16 15.99
N VAL A 262 15.17 -0.74 16.38
CA VAL A 262 14.52 -1.84 15.67
C VAL A 262 13.01 -1.65 15.61
N LEU A 263 12.33 -2.51 14.84
CA LEU A 263 10.88 -2.60 14.86
C LEU A 263 10.46 -3.79 15.73
N VAL A 264 9.78 -3.54 16.86
CA VAL A 264 9.16 -4.59 17.68
C VAL A 264 7.89 -5.06 16.99
N VAL A 265 7.87 -6.32 16.59
CA VAL A 265 6.78 -6.95 15.84
C VAL A 265 5.92 -7.89 16.71
N GLY A 266 6.25 -8.01 17.98
CA GLY A 266 5.49 -8.84 18.88
C GLY A 266 6.15 -9.04 20.23
N TYR A 267 5.56 -9.94 21.01
CA TYR A 267 6.05 -10.38 22.32
C TYR A 267 5.65 -11.82 22.60
N ASP A 268 6.36 -12.44 23.54
CA ASP A 268 6.07 -13.77 24.07
C ASP A 268 6.29 -13.78 25.58
N ASP A 269 5.20 -13.80 26.37
CA ASP A 269 5.28 -13.78 27.83
C ASP A 269 5.82 -15.10 28.43
N ALA A 270 5.60 -16.23 27.74
CA ALA A 270 6.13 -17.51 28.20
C ALA A 270 7.66 -17.56 28.03
N ALA A 271 8.19 -16.91 26.99
CA ALA A 271 9.62 -16.75 26.79
C ALA A 271 10.19 -15.49 27.47
N GLY A 272 9.35 -14.59 27.98
CA GLY A 272 9.75 -13.34 28.63
C GLY A 272 10.46 -12.35 27.71
N CYS A 273 10.00 -12.21 26.45
CA CYS A 273 10.77 -11.45 25.45
C CYS A 273 9.91 -10.63 24.48
N TRP A 274 10.54 -9.60 23.90
CA TRP A 274 10.13 -8.90 22.71
C TRP A 274 10.62 -9.64 21.45
N LEU A 275 9.80 -9.65 20.39
CA LEU A 275 10.18 -10.08 19.05
C LEU A 275 10.45 -8.82 18.21
N PHE A 276 11.58 -8.76 17.52
CA PHE A 276 11.92 -7.59 16.71
C PHE A 276 12.40 -7.98 15.30
N LYS A 277 12.16 -7.08 14.34
CA LYS A 277 12.73 -7.05 13.00
C LYS A 277 13.95 -6.16 13.03
N ASN A 278 15.09 -6.69 12.60
CA ASN A 278 16.35 -5.97 12.47
C ASN A 278 16.49 -5.36 11.05
N SER A 279 17.55 -4.59 10.87
CA SER A 279 17.92 -3.90 9.62
C SER A 279 19.34 -4.20 9.16
N TRP A 280 19.80 -5.44 9.38
CA TRP A 280 21.16 -5.91 9.01
C TRP A 280 21.11 -7.07 7.99
N GLY A 281 20.08 -7.08 7.13
CA GLY A 281 19.84 -8.15 6.18
C GLY A 281 19.35 -9.44 6.82
N THR A 282 19.01 -10.42 5.99
CA THR A 282 18.47 -11.72 6.43
C THR A 282 19.52 -12.67 6.99
N GLY A 283 20.80 -12.37 6.81
CA GLY A 283 21.92 -13.15 7.33
C GLY A 283 22.17 -12.99 8.84
N TYR A 284 21.57 -11.98 9.48
CA TYR A 284 21.67 -11.77 10.92
C TYR A 284 20.51 -12.39 11.65
N HIS A 285 20.77 -12.89 12.87
CA HIS A 285 19.79 -13.54 13.73
C HIS A 285 19.08 -14.69 13.00
N VAL A 286 17.77 -14.85 13.20
CA VAL A 286 16.95 -15.85 12.49
C VAL A 286 16.20 -15.15 11.35
N GLY A 287 16.78 -15.15 10.14
CA GLY A 287 16.18 -14.50 8.97
C GLY A 287 16.01 -12.98 9.12
N GLY A 288 16.91 -12.32 9.88
CA GLY A 288 16.84 -10.89 10.19
C GLY A 288 15.91 -10.52 11.36
N TYR A 289 15.36 -11.50 12.07
CA TYR A 289 14.54 -11.31 13.27
C TYR A 289 15.23 -11.85 14.51
N GLY A 290 15.05 -11.14 15.63
CA GLY A 290 15.59 -11.56 16.93
C GLY A 290 14.58 -11.48 18.05
N ARG A 291 15.00 -11.99 19.22
CA ARG A 291 14.27 -11.93 20.49
C ARG A 291 15.16 -11.33 21.55
N ILE A 292 14.63 -10.39 22.35
CA ILE A 292 15.34 -9.76 23.45
C ILE A 292 14.51 -9.86 24.71
N ALA A 293 15.12 -10.27 25.83
CA ALA A 293 14.41 -10.42 27.10
C ALA A 293 13.87 -9.07 27.58
N TYR A 294 12.75 -9.08 28.27
CA TYR A 294 12.21 -7.88 28.92
C TYR A 294 13.24 -7.30 29.90
N GLY A 295 13.37 -5.97 29.89
CA GLY A 295 14.29 -5.23 30.75
C GLY A 295 15.78 -5.31 30.37
N GLU A 296 16.17 -6.18 29.42
CA GLU A 296 17.56 -6.30 29.01
C GLU A 296 18.04 -5.06 28.22
N VAL A 297 19.30 -4.71 28.38
CA VAL A 297 20.03 -3.68 27.63
C VAL A 297 19.24 -2.39 27.38
N ASN A 298 18.50 -1.96 28.38
CA ASN A 298 17.67 -0.75 28.38
C ASN A 298 16.50 -0.76 27.37
N VAL A 299 16.09 -1.92 26.81
CA VAL A 299 14.98 -2.00 25.83
C VAL A 299 13.65 -1.48 26.39
N ASP A 300 13.43 -1.57 27.71
CA ASP A 300 12.23 -1.09 28.39
C ASP A 300 12.48 0.21 29.18
N HIS A 301 13.72 0.73 29.17
CA HIS A 301 14.05 2.03 29.76
C HIS A 301 13.60 3.19 28.85
N TRP A 302 13.54 2.97 27.55
CA TRP A 302 13.13 3.98 26.59
C TRP A 302 11.69 3.77 26.13
N ALA A 303 10.97 4.88 25.93
CA ALA A 303 9.63 4.85 25.36
C ALA A 303 9.65 4.25 23.94
N LYS A 304 8.64 3.45 23.62
CA LYS A 304 8.44 2.91 22.27
C LYS A 304 7.41 3.75 21.52
N CYS A 305 7.62 3.96 20.22
CA CYS A 305 6.69 4.74 19.40
C CYS A 305 5.77 3.85 18.57
N GLY A 306 4.47 4.21 18.56
CA GLY A 306 3.45 3.60 17.72
C GLY A 306 2.72 4.64 16.87
N LEU A 307 2.25 4.28 15.67
CA LEU A 307 1.54 5.18 14.76
C LEU A 307 0.04 5.25 15.06
N ARG A 308 -0.55 6.44 14.86
CA ARG A 308 -2.00 6.71 15.02
C ARG A 308 -2.77 6.73 13.71
N GLY A 309 -2.24 6.22 12.65
CA GLY A 309 -2.92 6.10 11.36
C GLY A 309 -2.04 6.47 10.19
N THR A 310 -2.24 5.80 9.09
CA THR A 310 -1.56 5.99 7.83
C THR A 310 -2.52 6.44 6.73
N ASN A 311 -1.99 7.06 5.69
CA ASN A 311 -2.75 7.46 4.51
C ASN A 311 -1.94 7.17 3.26
N PRO A 312 -2.16 6.02 2.63
CA PRO A 312 -1.48 5.62 1.41
C PRO A 312 -1.73 6.61 0.27
N ASP A 313 -0.75 6.75 -0.56
CA ASP A 313 -0.76 7.61 -1.74
C ASP A 313 -1.42 6.90 -2.95
N PRO A 314 -1.80 7.66 -4.00
CA PRO A 314 -2.37 7.09 -5.21
C PRO A 314 -1.45 6.06 -5.89
N TRP A 315 -0.12 6.26 -5.83
CA TRP A 315 0.84 5.34 -6.43
C TRP A 315 0.80 3.96 -5.77
N THR A 316 0.72 3.93 -4.45
CA THR A 316 0.59 2.68 -3.67
C THR A 316 -0.70 1.93 -4.01
N LYS A 317 -1.80 2.66 -4.26
CA LYS A 317 -3.14 2.11 -4.54
C LYS A 317 -3.45 1.93 -6.04
N ARG A 318 -2.56 2.30 -6.96
CA ARG A 318 -2.85 2.37 -8.41
C ARG A 318 -3.38 1.09 -9.05
N ARG A 319 -3.12 -0.07 -8.42
CA ARG A 319 -3.57 -1.38 -8.91
C ARG A 319 -4.92 -1.82 -8.37
N LEU A 320 -5.39 -1.15 -7.31
CA LEU A 320 -6.55 -1.55 -6.52
C LEU A 320 -7.87 -0.95 -7.01
N HIS A 321 -7.88 -0.24 -8.13
CA HIS A 321 -9.09 0.36 -8.67
C HIS A 321 -9.07 0.42 -10.20
N THR A 322 -10.26 0.48 -10.79
CA THR A 322 -10.46 0.61 -12.24
C THR A 322 -11.84 1.20 -12.53
N GLY A 323 -12.03 1.71 -13.76
CA GLY A 323 -13.28 2.32 -14.19
C GLY A 323 -13.47 3.71 -13.58
N ASN A 324 -14.65 3.99 -13.06
CA ASN A 324 -15.07 5.33 -12.66
C ASN A 324 -15.05 5.60 -11.15
N VAL A 325 -14.46 4.72 -10.35
CA VAL A 325 -14.40 4.81 -8.87
C VAL A 325 -13.00 4.51 -8.36
N TYR A 326 -12.57 5.24 -7.32
CA TYR A 326 -11.35 4.92 -6.58
C TYR A 326 -11.41 5.41 -5.13
N GLU A 327 -10.56 4.87 -4.25
CA GLU A 327 -10.43 5.31 -2.88
C GLU A 327 -9.35 6.40 -2.80
N SER A 328 -9.77 7.64 -2.51
CA SER A 328 -8.90 8.83 -2.45
C SER A 328 -8.14 8.93 -1.12
N GLY A 329 -7.18 9.87 -1.06
CA GLY A 329 -6.52 10.26 0.19
C GLY A 329 -7.33 11.26 1.04
N ASN A 330 -8.54 11.63 0.60
CA ASN A 330 -9.44 12.52 1.32
C ASN A 330 -10.20 11.78 2.43
N GLY A 331 -10.87 12.51 3.29
CA GLY A 331 -11.64 11.93 4.40
C GLY A 331 -10.84 11.71 5.68
N ARG A 332 -11.47 11.06 6.64
CA ARG A 332 -10.93 10.81 8.00
C ARG A 332 -10.12 9.50 8.05
N ALA A 333 -10.44 8.61 8.98
CA ALA A 333 -9.71 7.37 9.22
C ALA A 333 -9.81 6.40 8.03
N HIS A 334 -11.03 6.21 7.49
CA HIS A 334 -11.24 5.44 6.26
C HIS A 334 -11.48 6.42 5.13
N ARG A 335 -10.70 6.29 4.09
CA ARG A 335 -10.62 7.27 3.00
C ARG A 335 -11.90 7.30 2.17
N ASN A 336 -12.18 8.46 1.56
CA ASN A 336 -13.37 8.63 0.74
C ASN A 336 -13.30 7.76 -0.52
N PHE A 337 -14.44 7.24 -0.92
CA PHE A 337 -14.64 6.82 -2.29
C PHE A 337 -15.04 8.02 -3.13
N GLU A 338 -14.40 8.17 -4.26
CA GLU A 338 -14.68 9.19 -5.27
C GLU A 338 -15.19 8.50 -6.52
N LEU A 339 -16.26 9.03 -7.12
CA LEU A 339 -16.95 8.41 -8.25
C LEU A 339 -17.32 9.47 -9.28
N LEU A 340 -17.09 9.17 -10.55
CA LEU A 340 -17.58 9.97 -11.66
C LEU A 340 -18.62 9.19 -12.48
N ALA A 341 -19.63 9.87 -12.97
CA ALA A 341 -20.62 9.24 -13.85
C ALA A 341 -21.08 10.21 -14.94
N THR A 342 -21.29 9.68 -16.13
CA THR A 342 -21.86 10.44 -17.26
C THR A 342 -23.36 10.57 -17.10
N THR A 343 -23.85 11.81 -17.11
CA THR A 343 -25.27 12.15 -17.02
C THR A 343 -25.95 12.12 -18.39
N THR A 344 -27.28 12.10 -18.41
CA THR A 344 -28.07 12.21 -19.66
C THR A 344 -27.75 13.47 -20.49
N GLY A 345 -27.24 14.53 -19.84
CA GLY A 345 -26.83 15.77 -20.50
C GLY A 345 -25.36 15.76 -20.99
N ALA A 346 -24.74 14.60 -21.16
CA ALA A 346 -23.33 14.45 -21.58
C ALA A 346 -22.34 15.17 -20.64
N ARG A 347 -22.68 15.37 -19.38
CA ARG A 347 -21.82 15.96 -18.36
C ARG A 347 -21.26 14.86 -17.45
N LEU A 348 -20.13 15.13 -16.83
CA LEU A 348 -19.59 14.29 -15.75
C LEU A 348 -20.06 14.82 -14.40
N GLN A 349 -20.74 13.98 -13.63
CA GLN A 349 -21.16 14.25 -12.26
C GLN A 349 -20.17 13.59 -11.31
N HIS A 350 -19.63 14.37 -10.37
CA HIS A 350 -18.78 13.89 -9.31
C HIS A 350 -19.62 13.55 -8.07
N TRP A 351 -19.35 12.38 -7.50
CA TRP A 351 -19.91 11.89 -6.23
C TRP A 351 -18.78 11.47 -5.32
N TRP A 352 -18.99 11.58 -4.03
CA TRP A 352 -18.07 11.05 -3.04
C TRP A 352 -18.83 10.41 -1.88
N ARG A 353 -18.17 9.53 -1.15
CA ARG A 353 -18.70 8.85 0.04
C ARG A 353 -17.60 8.79 1.09
N GLU A 354 -17.92 9.13 2.35
CA GLU A 354 -16.99 8.84 3.44
C GLU A 354 -16.79 7.33 3.58
N GLY A 355 -15.56 6.91 3.89
CA GLY A 355 -15.21 5.53 4.19
C GLY A 355 -15.66 5.09 5.58
N ASP A 356 -16.29 5.98 6.36
CA ASP A 356 -16.83 5.74 7.69
C ASP A 356 -18.36 5.81 7.67
N ALA A 357 -19.00 5.18 8.69
CA ALA A 357 -20.46 5.25 8.81
C ALA A 357 -20.96 6.70 8.88
N PRO A 358 -22.07 7.04 8.24
CA PRO A 358 -23.10 6.18 7.67
C PRO A 358 -22.87 5.71 6.22
N PHE A 359 -21.71 5.87 5.61
CA PHE A 359 -21.38 5.48 4.23
C PHE A 359 -22.29 6.10 3.16
N ALA A 360 -22.79 7.31 3.42
CA ALA A 360 -23.71 8.00 2.53
C ALA A 360 -22.97 8.65 1.36
N TRP A 361 -23.51 8.46 0.14
CA TRP A 361 -23.01 9.14 -1.04
C TRP A 361 -23.51 10.59 -1.09
N ALA A 362 -22.60 11.51 -1.32
CA ALA A 362 -22.86 12.93 -1.49
C ALA A 362 -22.54 13.37 -2.93
N ARG A 363 -23.36 14.27 -3.44
CA ARG A 363 -23.17 14.86 -4.76
C ARG A 363 -22.23 16.06 -4.66
N ALA A 364 -21.18 16.04 -5.48
CA ALA A 364 -20.30 17.18 -5.70
C ALA A 364 -20.66 17.95 -6.99
N GLY A 365 -19.68 18.57 -7.65
CA GLY A 365 -19.91 19.36 -8.85
C GLY A 365 -20.15 18.54 -10.12
N THR A 366 -20.60 19.22 -11.16
CA THR A 366 -20.65 18.71 -12.55
C THR A 366 -19.74 19.52 -13.45
N PHE A 367 -19.09 18.83 -14.38
CA PHE A 367 -18.19 19.45 -15.36
C PHE A 367 -18.30 18.72 -16.71
N ALA A 368 -17.45 19.10 -17.69
CA ALA A 368 -17.55 18.66 -19.07
C ALA A 368 -18.89 19.04 -19.74
N GLY A 369 -19.17 18.54 -20.93
CA GLY A 369 -20.39 18.82 -21.69
C GLY A 369 -20.47 18.01 -22.97
N ASP A 370 -19.53 17.07 -23.15
CA ASP A 370 -19.38 16.27 -24.35
C ASP A 370 -19.06 14.79 -24.06
N ALA A 371 -19.31 14.34 -22.82
CA ALA A 371 -19.00 12.98 -22.41
C ALA A 371 -19.94 11.96 -23.08
N SER A 372 -19.37 10.87 -23.54
CA SER A 372 -20.09 9.72 -24.11
C SER A 372 -19.53 8.42 -23.54
N GLY A 373 -20.41 7.54 -23.07
CA GLY A 373 -20.03 6.39 -22.27
C GLY A 373 -19.64 6.76 -20.84
N GLN A 374 -19.18 5.79 -20.05
CA GLN A 374 -18.71 6.06 -18.70
C GLN A 374 -17.25 6.54 -18.72
N PRO A 375 -16.83 7.45 -17.82
CA PRO A 375 -15.45 7.88 -17.75
C PRO A 375 -14.56 6.84 -17.08
N ALA A 376 -13.25 6.88 -17.35
CA ALA A 376 -12.24 6.32 -16.48
C ALA A 376 -11.78 7.38 -15.47
N PHE A 377 -11.43 6.93 -14.24
CA PHE A 377 -11.15 7.83 -13.13
C PHE A 377 -10.08 7.22 -12.21
N THR A 378 -9.05 7.98 -11.89
CA THR A 378 -7.94 7.51 -11.06
C THR A 378 -7.31 8.64 -10.26
N GLY A 379 -6.66 8.30 -9.14
CA GLY A 379 -5.72 9.17 -8.47
C GLY A 379 -4.31 9.01 -9.06
N THR A 380 -3.52 10.08 -9.06
CA THR A 380 -2.18 10.08 -9.64
C THR A 380 -1.13 10.66 -8.71
N THR A 381 0.15 10.45 -9.03
CA THR A 381 1.27 11.01 -8.27
C THR A 381 1.39 12.52 -8.44
N TYR A 382 0.74 13.09 -9.45
CA TYR A 382 0.80 14.51 -9.74
C TYR A 382 0.00 15.30 -8.70
N ASN A 383 0.67 15.80 -7.67
CA ASN A 383 0.08 16.51 -6.53
C ASN A 383 -1.11 15.78 -5.87
N ARG A 384 -1.17 14.45 -5.99
CA ARG A 384 -2.36 13.64 -5.60
C ARG A 384 -3.64 14.04 -6.33
N ASN A 385 -3.52 14.57 -7.53
CA ASN A 385 -4.68 14.96 -8.33
C ASN A 385 -5.55 13.74 -8.65
N MET A 386 -6.85 14.01 -8.75
CA MET A 386 -7.79 13.12 -9.40
C MET A 386 -7.76 13.40 -10.90
N GLU A 387 -7.65 12.36 -11.69
CA GLU A 387 -7.58 12.46 -13.16
C GLU A 387 -8.72 11.66 -13.80
N SER A 388 -9.35 12.21 -14.81
CA SER A 388 -10.45 11.55 -15.52
C SER A 388 -10.26 11.63 -17.03
N LEU A 389 -10.70 10.59 -17.71
CA LEU A 389 -10.67 10.52 -19.16
C LEU A 389 -11.99 9.93 -19.69
N HIS A 390 -12.54 10.55 -20.72
CA HIS A 390 -13.76 10.05 -21.37
C HIS A 390 -13.67 10.14 -22.89
N VAL A 391 -14.47 9.33 -23.58
CA VAL A 391 -14.74 9.48 -25.01
C VAL A 391 -15.73 10.62 -25.19
N THR A 392 -15.44 11.56 -26.09
CA THR A 392 -16.34 12.65 -26.42
C THR A 392 -17.46 12.20 -27.37
N THR A 393 -18.53 12.95 -27.47
CA THR A 393 -19.61 12.73 -28.46
C THR A 393 -19.10 12.78 -29.91
N GLY A 394 -17.92 13.39 -30.15
CA GLY A 394 -17.24 13.41 -31.46
C GLY A 394 -16.20 12.31 -31.64
N GLY A 395 -16.13 11.29 -30.75
CA GLY A 395 -15.21 10.16 -30.88
C GLY A 395 -13.74 10.51 -30.58
N ARG A 396 -13.45 11.64 -29.95
CA ARG A 396 -12.13 11.98 -29.43
C ARG A 396 -12.01 11.63 -27.96
N LEU A 397 -10.82 11.68 -27.41
CA LEU A 397 -10.55 11.50 -25.99
C LEU A 397 -10.37 12.85 -25.32
N ARG A 398 -10.99 13.08 -24.17
CA ARG A 398 -10.80 14.29 -23.37
C ARG A 398 -10.32 13.96 -21.99
N HIS A 399 -9.28 14.65 -21.55
CA HIS A 399 -8.64 14.54 -20.25
C HIS A 399 -9.09 15.68 -19.34
N TRP A 400 -9.34 15.37 -18.06
CA TRP A 400 -9.64 16.31 -16.99
C TRP A 400 -8.83 15.99 -15.76
N TYR A 401 -8.46 17.00 -14.98
CA TYR A 401 -7.83 16.80 -13.68
C TYR A 401 -8.46 17.70 -12.62
N TYR A 402 -8.55 17.19 -11.41
CA TYR A 402 -9.00 17.95 -10.25
C TYR A 402 -7.79 18.52 -9.54
N GLU A 403 -7.66 19.83 -9.57
CA GLU A 403 -6.59 20.56 -8.90
C GLU A 403 -6.90 20.61 -7.40
N GLN A 404 -6.26 19.76 -6.59
CA GLN A 404 -6.53 19.61 -5.15
C GLN A 404 -6.38 20.94 -4.39
N SER A 405 -5.38 21.75 -4.72
CA SER A 405 -5.12 23.03 -4.06
C SER A 405 -6.20 24.07 -4.30
N ALA A 406 -6.85 24.04 -5.48
CA ALA A 406 -7.89 24.97 -5.88
C ALA A 406 -9.31 24.41 -5.69
N GLY A 407 -9.46 23.10 -5.52
CA GLY A 407 -10.75 22.44 -5.36
C GLY A 407 -11.62 22.46 -6.61
N VAL A 408 -11.02 22.48 -7.82
CA VAL A 408 -11.76 22.62 -9.08
C VAL A 408 -11.28 21.64 -10.15
N TRP A 409 -12.20 21.23 -11.04
CA TRP A 409 -11.89 20.49 -12.23
C TRP A 409 -11.34 21.40 -13.33
N ARG A 410 -10.23 20.98 -13.96
CA ARG A 410 -9.55 21.67 -15.08
C ARG A 410 -9.56 20.80 -16.32
N ASP A 411 -9.77 21.44 -17.47
CA ASP A 411 -9.66 20.78 -18.77
C ASP A 411 -8.18 20.54 -19.13
N GLY A 412 -7.81 19.28 -19.25
CA GLY A 412 -6.48 18.82 -19.65
C GLY A 412 -6.32 18.67 -21.17
N GLY A 413 -7.37 19.00 -21.93
CA GLY A 413 -7.34 19.00 -23.38
C GLY A 413 -7.93 17.76 -24.04
N VAL A 414 -8.04 17.84 -25.37
CA VAL A 414 -8.63 16.82 -26.25
C VAL A 414 -7.55 16.25 -27.16
N PHE A 415 -7.53 14.92 -27.33
CA PHE A 415 -6.59 14.23 -28.21
C PHE A 415 -7.26 13.10 -28.99
N GLY A 416 -6.51 12.49 -29.91
CA GLY A 416 -7.00 11.42 -30.79
C GLY A 416 -7.70 11.95 -32.04
N PRO A 417 -7.82 11.09 -33.10
CA PRO A 417 -8.29 11.52 -34.43
C PRO A 417 -9.82 11.63 -34.55
N GLY A 418 -10.58 11.17 -33.56
CA GLY A 418 -12.06 11.17 -33.63
C GLY A 418 -12.65 9.81 -34.03
N ASP A 419 -11.91 8.75 -33.85
CA ASP A 419 -12.30 7.38 -34.21
C ASP A 419 -12.53 6.44 -33.00
N ALA A 420 -12.47 6.98 -31.77
CA ALA A 420 -12.89 6.24 -30.59
C ALA A 420 -14.39 5.95 -30.67
N ALA A 421 -14.78 4.74 -30.27
CA ALA A 421 -16.18 4.31 -30.32
C ALA A 421 -17.03 5.14 -29.34
N VAL A 422 -17.90 5.96 -29.88
CA VAL A 422 -18.85 6.77 -29.09
C VAL A 422 -19.69 5.87 -28.21
N GLY A 423 -19.79 6.16 -26.92
CA GLY A 423 -20.49 5.33 -25.93
C GLY A 423 -19.63 4.27 -25.24
N SER A 424 -18.39 4.03 -25.71
CA SER A 424 -17.48 3.12 -25.01
C SER A 424 -16.79 3.77 -23.80
N THR A 425 -16.33 2.94 -22.87
CA THR A 425 -15.54 3.34 -21.71
C THR A 425 -14.05 3.17 -22.04
N PRO A 426 -13.19 4.21 -21.91
CA PRO A 426 -11.75 4.04 -22.00
C PRO A 426 -11.19 3.38 -20.75
N ALA A 427 -10.05 2.70 -20.85
CA ALA A 427 -9.24 2.32 -19.71
C ALA A 427 -8.12 3.36 -19.51
N PHE A 428 -7.84 3.74 -18.27
CA PHE A 428 -6.88 4.79 -17.94
C PHE A 428 -6.16 4.49 -16.64
N ILE A 429 -4.82 4.47 -16.68
CA ILE A 429 -3.96 4.23 -15.51
C ILE A 429 -2.73 5.13 -15.54
N GLN A 430 -2.04 5.25 -14.41
CA GLN A 430 -0.66 5.69 -14.33
C GLN A 430 0.24 4.46 -14.19
N SER A 431 1.16 4.28 -15.14
CA SER A 431 2.14 3.19 -15.17
C SER A 431 3.45 3.58 -14.47
N ASP A 432 4.37 2.63 -14.27
CA ASP A 432 5.72 2.88 -13.77
C ASP A 432 6.75 3.11 -14.90
N TYR A 433 6.29 3.28 -16.15
CA TYR A 433 7.16 3.68 -17.25
C TYR A 433 7.47 5.18 -17.18
N GLY A 434 8.74 5.51 -17.31
CA GLY A 434 9.20 6.88 -17.17
C GLY A 434 9.32 7.34 -15.71
N LYS A 435 9.79 8.58 -15.53
CA LYS A 435 9.87 9.23 -14.20
C LYS A 435 9.34 10.66 -14.32
N PRO A 436 8.24 10.98 -13.68
CA PRO A 436 7.27 10.09 -13.00
C PRO A 436 6.52 9.20 -14.00
N GLY A 437 5.78 8.21 -13.50
CA GLY A 437 5.12 7.21 -14.34
C GLY A 437 4.20 7.80 -15.41
N ASN A 438 4.23 7.24 -16.62
CA ASN A 438 3.42 7.69 -17.76
C ASN A 438 1.93 7.46 -17.51
N PHE A 439 1.10 8.22 -18.21
CA PHE A 439 -0.30 7.86 -18.39
C PHE A 439 -0.44 6.86 -19.55
N GLU A 440 -1.22 5.82 -19.33
CA GLU A 440 -1.53 4.78 -20.33
C GLU A 440 -3.05 4.73 -20.51
N VAL A 441 -3.50 4.79 -21.75
CA VAL A 441 -4.91 4.75 -22.12
C VAL A 441 -5.12 3.72 -23.21
N VAL A 442 -6.13 2.87 -23.04
CA VAL A 442 -6.60 2.00 -24.13
C VAL A 442 -8.07 2.28 -24.37
N VAL A 443 -8.42 2.49 -25.62
CA VAL A 443 -9.79 2.77 -26.04
C VAL A 443 -10.21 1.85 -27.19
N ARG A 444 -11.48 1.49 -27.23
CA ARG A 444 -12.07 0.79 -28.37
C ARG A 444 -12.32 1.81 -29.50
N THR A 445 -11.90 1.46 -30.71
CA THR A 445 -12.11 2.27 -31.93
C THR A 445 -13.41 1.87 -32.66
N ALA A 446 -13.94 2.75 -33.48
CA ALA A 446 -15.21 2.53 -34.19
C ALA A 446 -15.19 1.25 -35.07
N ASP A 447 -14.02 0.87 -35.59
CA ASP A 447 -13.82 -0.35 -36.39
C ASP A 447 -13.70 -1.65 -35.56
N GLY A 448 -13.90 -1.58 -34.24
CA GLY A 448 -13.88 -2.75 -33.35
C GLY A 448 -12.49 -3.26 -32.97
N ARG A 449 -11.49 -2.38 -33.05
CA ARG A 449 -10.13 -2.64 -32.56
C ARG A 449 -9.87 -1.91 -31.24
N LEU A 450 -8.75 -2.16 -30.61
CA LEU A 450 -8.21 -1.39 -29.51
C LEU A 450 -7.10 -0.47 -30.00
N ASN A 451 -7.04 0.76 -29.48
CA ASN A 451 -5.94 1.70 -29.69
C ASN A 451 -5.30 2.07 -28.35
N HIS A 452 -3.99 2.02 -28.29
CA HIS A 452 -3.21 2.40 -27.12
C HIS A 452 -2.67 3.83 -27.28
N TRP A 453 -2.83 4.64 -26.23
CA TRP A 453 -2.27 5.98 -26.12
C TRP A 453 -1.45 6.07 -24.85
N TRP A 454 -0.36 6.83 -24.89
CA TRP A 454 0.44 7.09 -23.70
C TRP A 454 0.92 8.54 -23.67
N ARG A 455 1.20 9.04 -22.47
CA ARG A 455 1.69 10.40 -22.24
C ARG A 455 2.80 10.38 -21.21
N ILE A 456 3.92 11.03 -21.53
CA ILE A 456 4.96 11.34 -20.54
C ILE A 456 4.38 12.38 -19.58
N ASN A 457 4.54 12.16 -18.27
CA ASN A 457 4.12 13.09 -17.24
C ASN A 457 5.19 14.16 -16.98
N GLY A 458 5.42 14.98 -17.98
CA GLY A 458 6.36 16.09 -18.03
C GLY A 458 6.11 16.92 -19.27
N ALA A 459 6.58 18.19 -19.28
CA ALA A 459 6.45 19.02 -20.47
C ALA A 459 7.12 18.34 -21.69
N PRO A 460 6.49 18.40 -22.87
CA PRO A 460 5.33 19.20 -23.27
C PRO A 460 3.94 18.56 -23.05
N TRP A 461 3.81 17.49 -22.25
CA TRP A 461 2.53 16.80 -21.92
C TRP A 461 1.79 16.23 -23.14
N THR A 462 2.53 15.79 -24.13
CA THR A 462 1.98 15.32 -25.42
C THR A 462 1.49 13.88 -25.31
N TRP A 463 0.28 13.62 -25.79
CA TRP A 463 -0.23 12.29 -25.99
C TRP A 463 0.35 11.66 -27.26
N ASN A 464 0.83 10.44 -27.17
CA ASN A 464 1.45 9.68 -28.25
C ASN A 464 0.55 8.50 -28.62
N ASP A 465 0.41 8.23 -29.90
CA ASP A 465 -0.29 7.06 -30.42
C ASP A 465 0.62 5.82 -30.36
N GLY A 466 0.27 4.87 -29.53
CA GLY A 466 0.95 3.57 -29.38
C GLY A 466 0.47 2.51 -30.39
N GLY A 467 -0.47 2.87 -31.25
CA GLY A 467 -0.97 2.02 -32.32
C GLY A 467 -2.17 1.14 -31.96
N ARG A 468 -2.77 0.59 -33.02
CA ARG A 468 -3.94 -0.28 -32.92
C ARG A 468 -3.54 -1.75 -32.84
N PHE A 469 -4.28 -2.47 -32.02
CA PHE A 469 -4.12 -3.90 -31.85
C PHE A 469 -5.49 -4.56 -31.62
N ALA A 470 -5.52 -5.89 -31.54
CA ALA A 470 -6.71 -6.70 -31.37
C ALA A 470 -7.78 -6.44 -32.47
N SER A 471 -8.84 -7.21 -32.48
CA SER A 471 -10.01 -7.04 -33.33
C SER A 471 -11.18 -7.84 -32.77
N GLY A 472 -12.39 -7.57 -33.26
CA GLY A 472 -13.58 -8.27 -32.78
C GLY A 472 -13.95 -7.90 -31.34
N ILE A 473 -13.63 -6.66 -30.92
CA ILE A 473 -13.94 -6.14 -29.60
C ILE A 473 -15.38 -5.63 -29.56
N ALA A 474 -16.14 -6.07 -28.56
CA ALA A 474 -17.50 -5.58 -28.30
C ALA A 474 -17.52 -4.06 -28.04
N HIS A 475 -18.70 -3.45 -28.15
CA HIS A 475 -18.81 -1.97 -28.13
C HIS A 475 -18.43 -1.31 -26.80
N TYR A 476 -18.16 -2.04 -25.76
CA TYR A 476 -18.11 -1.53 -24.38
C TYR A 476 -16.77 -0.90 -23.97
N GLY A 477 -15.66 -1.38 -24.49
CA GLY A 477 -14.29 -0.95 -24.13
C GLY A 477 -13.55 -1.96 -23.24
N PRO A 478 -12.27 -1.68 -22.93
CA PRO A 478 -11.41 -2.56 -22.15
C PRO A 478 -11.31 -2.15 -20.67
N ALA A 479 -10.71 -3.02 -19.86
CA ALA A 479 -10.08 -2.69 -18.58
C ALA A 479 -8.56 -2.90 -18.68
N LEU A 480 -7.78 -2.06 -18.02
CA LEU A 480 -6.31 -2.06 -18.06
C LEU A 480 -5.77 -2.01 -16.64
N VAL A 481 -4.74 -2.79 -16.35
CA VAL A 481 -3.96 -2.73 -15.11
C VAL A 481 -2.48 -2.90 -15.41
N GLN A 482 -1.61 -2.20 -14.69
CA GLN A 482 -0.20 -2.57 -14.62
C GLN A 482 0.03 -3.41 -13.38
N THR A 483 0.41 -4.65 -13.57
CA THR A 483 0.64 -5.60 -12.48
C THR A 483 1.97 -5.34 -11.76
N ARG A 484 2.15 -5.99 -10.62
CA ARG A 484 3.39 -5.94 -9.86
C ARG A 484 4.58 -6.53 -10.63
N SER A 485 4.33 -7.45 -11.56
CA SER A 485 5.31 -7.94 -12.54
C SER A 485 5.69 -6.92 -13.62
N ARG A 486 5.15 -5.70 -13.55
CA ARG A 486 5.39 -4.56 -14.44
C ARG A 486 4.82 -4.71 -15.85
N HIS A 487 4.04 -5.75 -16.13
CA HIS A 487 3.33 -5.88 -17.41
C HIS A 487 2.05 -5.04 -17.41
N LEU A 488 1.71 -4.50 -18.59
CA LEU A 488 0.37 -4.00 -18.85
C LEU A 488 -0.51 -5.18 -19.26
N ASP A 489 -1.54 -5.45 -18.46
CA ASP A 489 -2.52 -6.48 -18.72
C ASP A 489 -3.89 -5.86 -18.95
N LEU A 490 -4.60 -6.38 -19.94
CA LEU A 490 -5.87 -5.85 -20.41
C LEU A 490 -6.87 -6.96 -20.61
N VAL A 491 -8.11 -6.73 -20.22
CA VAL A 491 -9.24 -7.59 -20.55
C VAL A 491 -10.31 -6.78 -21.29
N ALA A 492 -10.84 -7.33 -22.36
CA ALA A 492 -11.97 -6.75 -23.08
C ALA A 492 -13.00 -7.83 -23.45
N ALA A 493 -14.27 -7.43 -23.54
CA ALA A 493 -15.33 -8.26 -24.09
C ALA A 493 -15.21 -8.33 -25.62
N ARG A 494 -15.43 -9.50 -26.19
CA ARG A 494 -15.44 -9.79 -27.62
C ARG A 494 -16.85 -9.74 -28.18
N THR A 495 -16.96 -9.61 -29.48
CA THR A 495 -18.25 -9.65 -30.20
C THR A 495 -18.97 -11.01 -30.08
N ASP A 496 -18.26 -12.09 -29.72
CA ASP A 496 -18.85 -13.39 -29.40
C ASP A 496 -19.39 -13.51 -27.96
N GLY A 497 -19.30 -12.42 -27.18
CA GLY A 497 -19.79 -12.35 -25.81
C GLY A 497 -18.82 -12.86 -24.75
N ARG A 498 -17.70 -13.45 -25.14
CA ARG A 498 -16.65 -13.90 -24.20
C ARG A 498 -15.67 -12.76 -23.89
N MET A 499 -14.89 -12.91 -22.85
CA MET A 499 -13.79 -12.03 -22.50
C MET A 499 -12.47 -12.58 -23.02
N GLN A 500 -11.51 -11.72 -23.33
CA GLN A 500 -10.15 -12.07 -23.68
C GLN A 500 -9.16 -11.22 -22.92
N LEU A 501 -8.07 -11.86 -22.47
CA LEU A 501 -6.89 -11.22 -21.92
C LEU A 501 -5.92 -10.84 -23.05
N TRP A 502 -5.29 -9.69 -22.93
CA TRP A 502 -4.08 -9.30 -23.67
C TRP A 502 -3.04 -8.82 -22.67
N TRP A 503 -1.78 -8.97 -23.04
CA TRP A 503 -0.67 -8.43 -22.26
C TRP A 503 0.36 -7.78 -23.18
N ARG A 504 1.06 -6.77 -22.69
CA ARG A 504 2.08 -6.07 -23.48
C ARG A 504 3.46 -6.64 -23.20
N ASP A 505 4.10 -7.14 -24.27
CA ASP A 505 5.45 -7.74 -24.24
C ASP A 505 6.50 -6.64 -24.36
N ASP A 506 6.83 -5.98 -23.24
CA ASP A 506 7.69 -4.81 -23.20
C ASP A 506 9.17 -5.12 -23.55
N PRO A 507 9.76 -6.24 -23.08
CA PRO A 507 11.10 -6.63 -23.51
C PRO A 507 11.23 -6.89 -25.02
N ASN A 508 10.14 -7.25 -25.69
CA ASN A 508 10.12 -7.57 -27.11
C ASN A 508 9.44 -6.48 -27.96
N GLY A 509 9.69 -5.21 -27.66
CA GLY A 509 9.26 -4.07 -28.47
C GLY A 509 7.86 -3.56 -28.16
N PHE A 510 7.36 -3.75 -26.95
CA PHE A 510 6.06 -3.24 -26.49
C PHE A 510 4.86 -3.76 -27.29
N VAL A 511 4.95 -5.00 -27.78
CA VAL A 511 3.93 -5.61 -28.62
C VAL A 511 2.79 -6.20 -27.77
N TRP A 512 1.55 -5.87 -28.11
CA TRP A 512 0.39 -6.49 -27.48
C TRP A 512 0.18 -7.92 -27.99
N ARG A 513 0.08 -8.86 -27.07
CA ARG A 513 -0.12 -10.30 -27.34
C ARG A 513 -1.47 -10.75 -26.82
N ALA A 514 -2.14 -11.56 -27.63
CA ALA A 514 -3.40 -12.20 -27.25
C ALA A 514 -3.14 -13.34 -26.25
N GLY A 515 -3.87 -13.31 -25.15
CA GLY A 515 -3.88 -14.34 -24.13
C GLY A 515 -5.17 -15.16 -24.13
N GLU A 516 -5.52 -15.69 -22.97
CA GLU A 516 -6.66 -16.59 -22.74
C GLU A 516 -8.00 -15.94 -23.09
N VAL A 517 -8.90 -16.75 -23.69
CA VAL A 517 -10.32 -16.41 -23.90
C VAL A 517 -11.15 -17.19 -22.89
N PHE A 518 -12.01 -16.51 -22.14
CA PHE A 518 -12.82 -17.09 -21.08
C PHE A 518 -14.23 -16.50 -21.04
N GLY A 519 -15.15 -17.13 -20.32
CA GLY A 519 -16.53 -16.70 -20.15
C GLY A 519 -17.44 -17.85 -19.73
N SER A 520 -18.64 -17.54 -19.24
CA SER A 520 -19.59 -18.52 -18.71
C SER A 520 -20.59 -19.05 -19.74
N GLY A 521 -20.64 -18.44 -20.92
CA GLY A 521 -21.70 -18.65 -21.92
C GLY A 521 -22.80 -17.57 -21.88
N ALA A 522 -22.94 -16.81 -20.77
CA ALA A 522 -23.73 -15.58 -20.75
C ALA A 522 -22.90 -14.45 -21.39
N PRO A 523 -23.40 -13.80 -22.47
CA PRO A 523 -22.62 -12.76 -23.14
C PRO A 523 -22.39 -11.56 -22.24
N ALA A 524 -21.16 -11.04 -22.24
CA ALA A 524 -20.83 -9.77 -21.60
C ALA A 524 -21.61 -8.61 -22.23
N THR A 525 -22.15 -7.71 -21.40
CA THR A 525 -22.96 -6.55 -21.80
C THR A 525 -22.33 -5.22 -21.40
N SER A 526 -21.14 -5.22 -20.81
CA SER A 526 -20.40 -4.01 -20.45
C SER A 526 -18.90 -4.19 -20.68
N ALA A 527 -18.15 -3.08 -20.56
CA ALA A 527 -16.72 -3.14 -20.27
C ALA A 527 -16.50 -3.93 -18.98
N PRO A 528 -15.51 -4.82 -18.91
CA PRO A 528 -15.08 -5.39 -17.64
C PRO A 528 -14.41 -4.34 -16.77
N CYS A 529 -14.35 -4.59 -15.46
CA CYS A 529 -13.49 -3.91 -14.51
C CYS A 529 -12.47 -4.90 -13.98
N LEU A 530 -11.18 -4.59 -14.07
CA LEU A 530 -10.06 -5.48 -13.72
C LEU A 530 -9.10 -4.76 -12.77
N ILE A 531 -8.77 -5.41 -11.65
CA ILE A 531 -7.75 -4.94 -10.71
C ILE A 531 -6.75 -6.07 -10.40
N GLU A 532 -5.55 -5.70 -9.93
CA GLU A 532 -4.70 -6.59 -9.15
C GLU A 532 -4.98 -6.33 -7.68
N GLY A 533 -5.75 -7.22 -7.05
CA GLY A 533 -6.08 -7.12 -5.62
C GLY A 533 -4.92 -7.51 -4.71
N GLN A 534 -5.15 -7.50 -3.40
CA GLN A 534 -4.17 -7.95 -2.40
C GLN A 534 -4.35 -9.42 -2.02
N TYR A 535 -5.44 -10.05 -2.46
CA TYR A 535 -5.64 -11.47 -2.22
C TYR A 535 -4.56 -12.28 -2.94
N GLY A 536 -3.92 -13.19 -2.21
CA GLY A 536 -2.81 -14.01 -2.73
C GLY A 536 -1.43 -13.33 -2.71
N ALA A 537 -1.32 -12.05 -2.41
CA ALA A 537 -0.03 -11.38 -2.20
C ALA A 537 0.56 -11.76 -0.85
N ALA A 538 1.66 -12.52 -0.86
CA ALA A 538 2.32 -12.99 0.36
C ALA A 538 3.23 -11.92 0.99
N ASP A 539 3.75 -11.02 0.17
CA ASP A 539 4.66 -9.93 0.53
C ASP A 539 4.59 -8.79 -0.49
N GLU A 540 5.45 -7.79 -0.34
CA GLU A 540 5.52 -6.62 -1.23
C GLU A 540 6.02 -6.95 -2.65
N ASP A 541 6.70 -8.07 -2.85
CA ASP A 541 7.24 -8.49 -4.16
C ASP A 541 6.28 -9.46 -4.89
N THR A 542 5.34 -10.07 -4.15
CA THR A 542 4.39 -11.04 -4.72
C THR A 542 3.16 -10.33 -5.28
N ALA A 543 2.83 -10.63 -6.54
CA ALA A 543 1.63 -10.12 -7.17
C ALA A 543 0.37 -10.76 -6.57
N GLY A 544 -0.65 -9.93 -6.34
CA GLY A 544 -1.96 -10.40 -5.88
C GLY A 544 -2.77 -11.00 -7.02
N ASN A 545 -3.94 -11.54 -6.69
CA ASN A 545 -4.83 -12.09 -7.69
C ASN A 545 -5.41 -11.00 -8.59
N TYR A 546 -5.69 -11.36 -9.85
CA TYR A 546 -6.64 -10.60 -10.66
C TYR A 546 -8.04 -10.79 -10.11
N GLU A 547 -8.75 -9.69 -9.96
CA GLU A 547 -10.19 -9.66 -9.65
C GLU A 547 -10.89 -8.91 -10.78
N LEU A 548 -11.97 -9.48 -11.32
CA LEU A 548 -12.69 -8.93 -12.46
C LEU A 548 -14.19 -9.03 -12.26
N CYS A 549 -14.90 -7.94 -12.54
CA CYS A 549 -16.36 -7.92 -12.62
C CYS A 549 -16.83 -7.45 -14.00
N VAL A 550 -17.87 -8.07 -14.52
CA VAL A 550 -18.48 -7.73 -15.80
C VAL A 550 -19.99 -7.95 -15.75
N ALA A 551 -20.76 -7.03 -16.33
CA ALA A 551 -22.18 -7.25 -16.54
C ALA A 551 -22.42 -8.26 -17.67
N VAL A 552 -23.40 -9.12 -17.50
CA VAL A 552 -23.77 -10.15 -18.46
C VAL A 552 -25.26 -10.08 -18.83
N ALA A 553 -25.62 -10.74 -19.94
CA ALA A 553 -27.01 -10.88 -20.34
C ALA A 553 -27.85 -11.48 -19.20
N GLY A 554 -29.03 -10.92 -18.99
CA GLY A 554 -29.89 -11.23 -17.82
C GLY A 554 -29.81 -10.20 -16.70
N GLY A 555 -29.00 -9.13 -16.86
CA GLY A 555 -28.96 -8.01 -15.92
C GLY A 555 -28.24 -8.32 -14.61
N GLN A 556 -27.25 -9.18 -14.64
CA GLN A 556 -26.44 -9.59 -13.50
C GLN A 556 -24.96 -9.26 -13.71
N VAL A 557 -24.18 -9.34 -12.65
CA VAL A 557 -22.73 -9.21 -12.65
C VAL A 557 -22.09 -10.57 -12.40
N GLU A 558 -21.13 -10.94 -13.21
CA GLU A 558 -20.22 -12.04 -12.93
C GLU A 558 -18.92 -11.54 -12.33
N HIS A 559 -18.53 -12.15 -11.22
CA HIS A 559 -17.21 -11.96 -10.59
C HIS A 559 -16.30 -13.13 -10.96
N TRP A 560 -15.15 -12.78 -11.53
CA TRP A 560 -14.09 -13.69 -11.93
C TRP A 560 -12.80 -13.36 -11.22
N TRP A 561 -11.98 -14.36 -10.96
CA TRP A 561 -10.65 -14.18 -10.41
C TRP A 561 -9.66 -15.14 -11.04
N ARG A 562 -8.40 -14.81 -10.95
CA ARG A 562 -7.28 -15.63 -11.39
C ARG A 562 -6.08 -15.36 -10.49
N GLY A 563 -5.40 -16.44 -10.01
CA GLY A 563 -4.11 -16.30 -9.35
C GLY A 563 -3.08 -15.70 -10.30
N ASN A 564 -2.27 -14.78 -9.81
CA ASN A 564 -1.27 -14.08 -10.64
C ASN A 564 0.03 -14.88 -10.83
N ALA A 565 0.14 -16.08 -10.24
CA ALA A 565 1.16 -17.05 -10.58
C ALA A 565 0.89 -17.60 -11.99
N GLY A 566 1.95 -17.71 -12.82
CA GLY A 566 1.84 -18.11 -14.21
C GLY A 566 1.03 -19.41 -14.41
N GLY A 567 0.18 -19.44 -15.43
CA GLY A 567 -0.61 -20.60 -15.80
C GLY A 567 -1.92 -20.83 -15.02
N SER A 568 -2.29 -19.96 -14.06
CA SER A 568 -3.57 -20.08 -13.36
C SER A 568 -4.74 -19.76 -14.31
N PRO A 569 -5.80 -20.61 -14.38
CA PRO A 569 -6.96 -20.32 -15.21
C PRO A 569 -7.88 -19.28 -14.56
N TRP A 570 -8.66 -18.57 -15.37
CA TRP A 570 -9.78 -17.75 -14.88
C TRP A 570 -10.88 -18.63 -14.27
N ARG A 571 -11.39 -18.22 -13.14
CA ARG A 571 -12.46 -18.91 -12.40
C ARG A 571 -13.58 -17.94 -12.06
N ARG A 572 -14.82 -18.31 -12.40
CA ARG A 572 -15.99 -17.59 -11.96
C ARG A 572 -16.24 -17.86 -10.47
N SER A 573 -16.24 -16.80 -9.66
CA SER A 573 -16.43 -16.87 -8.21
C SER A 573 -17.89 -16.75 -7.81
N ALA A 574 -18.60 -15.77 -8.41
CA ALA A 574 -19.98 -15.46 -8.02
C ALA A 574 -20.76 -14.82 -9.17
N VAL A 575 -22.07 -14.84 -9.03
CA VAL A 575 -23.02 -14.04 -9.82
C VAL A 575 -23.89 -13.27 -8.83
N PHE A 576 -24.05 -11.97 -9.05
CA PHE A 576 -24.82 -11.10 -8.15
C PHE A 576 -25.47 -9.94 -8.91
N GLY A 577 -26.25 -9.14 -8.20
CA GLY A 577 -26.95 -7.98 -8.75
C GLY A 577 -28.17 -8.33 -9.60
N HIS A 578 -28.98 -7.30 -9.88
CA HIS A 578 -30.16 -7.37 -10.72
C HIS A 578 -30.36 -6.05 -11.45
N ASP A 579 -31.04 -6.06 -12.56
CA ASP A 579 -31.31 -4.88 -13.41
C ASP A 579 -30.04 -4.14 -13.86
N VAL A 580 -28.90 -4.82 -13.91
CA VAL A 580 -27.61 -4.25 -14.27
C VAL A 580 -27.48 -4.11 -15.78
N THR A 581 -27.10 -2.93 -16.25
CA THR A 581 -26.76 -2.67 -17.65
C THR A 581 -25.26 -2.61 -17.89
N ALA A 582 -24.49 -2.16 -16.89
CA ALA A 582 -23.02 -2.09 -16.97
C ALA A 582 -22.38 -2.15 -15.59
N VAL A 583 -21.22 -2.79 -15.49
CA VAL A 583 -20.24 -2.51 -14.42
C VAL A 583 -19.48 -1.24 -14.81
N THR A 584 -19.40 -0.26 -13.93
CA THR A 584 -18.80 1.05 -14.24
C THR A 584 -17.49 1.27 -13.52
N GLY A 585 -17.30 0.65 -12.35
CA GLY A 585 -16.07 0.75 -11.59
C GLY A 585 -15.93 -0.33 -10.53
N MET A 586 -14.71 -0.63 -10.16
CA MET A 586 -14.34 -1.62 -9.15
C MET A 586 -13.10 -1.17 -8.39
N LEU A 587 -13.07 -1.46 -7.08
CA LEU A 587 -11.88 -1.24 -6.26
C LEU A 587 -11.78 -2.27 -5.13
N GLN A 588 -10.59 -2.40 -4.54
CA GLN A 588 -10.42 -2.99 -3.21
C GLN A 588 -10.20 -1.88 -2.21
N GLY A 589 -11.14 -1.74 -1.27
CA GLY A 589 -11.18 -0.67 -0.27
C GLY A 589 -10.42 -1.00 1.00
N SER A 590 -10.08 0.03 1.78
CA SER A 590 -9.42 -0.12 3.09
C SER A 590 -10.39 -0.61 4.18
N PHE A 591 -11.70 -0.34 4.06
CA PHE A 591 -12.68 -0.80 5.04
C PHE A 591 -13.02 -2.28 4.81
N GLY A 592 -12.73 -3.12 5.80
CA GLY A 592 -12.97 -4.57 5.70
C GLY A 592 -12.10 -5.29 4.68
N PHE A 593 -11.27 -4.55 3.93
CA PHE A 593 -10.47 -5.05 2.80
C PHE A 593 -11.35 -5.62 1.67
N ASN A 594 -12.54 -5.06 1.55
CA ASN A 594 -13.59 -5.54 0.68
C ASN A 594 -13.30 -5.22 -0.79
N LEU A 595 -13.80 -6.09 -1.69
CA LEU A 595 -14.03 -5.68 -3.07
C LEU A 595 -15.31 -4.84 -3.13
N GLU A 596 -15.25 -3.73 -3.85
CA GLU A 596 -16.33 -2.77 -3.99
C GLU A 596 -16.61 -2.58 -5.49
N VAL A 597 -17.87 -2.62 -5.89
CA VAL A 597 -18.27 -2.53 -7.30
C VAL A 597 -19.41 -1.52 -7.45
N VAL A 598 -19.31 -0.69 -8.46
CA VAL A 598 -20.40 0.22 -8.87
C VAL A 598 -20.95 -0.24 -10.21
N VAL A 599 -22.26 -0.34 -10.30
CA VAL A 599 -22.97 -0.72 -11.52
C VAL A 599 -23.97 0.35 -11.94
N LEU A 600 -24.23 0.43 -13.24
CA LEU A 600 -25.33 1.20 -13.81
C LEU A 600 -26.54 0.26 -13.98
N ARG A 601 -27.71 0.70 -13.54
CA ARG A 601 -28.96 -0.05 -13.63
C ARG A 601 -29.82 0.40 -14.82
N THR A 602 -30.84 -0.38 -15.12
CA THR A 602 -31.83 -0.10 -16.19
C THR A 602 -32.62 1.19 -15.93
N ASP A 603 -32.80 1.57 -14.65
CA ASP A 603 -33.45 2.81 -14.22
C ASP A 603 -32.51 4.05 -14.26
N ARG A 604 -31.30 3.89 -14.81
CA ARG A 604 -30.25 4.92 -14.88
C ARG A 604 -29.79 5.44 -13.52
N ARG A 605 -29.87 4.63 -12.49
CA ARG A 605 -29.22 4.88 -11.21
C ARG A 605 -27.97 4.02 -11.11
N LEU A 606 -27.01 4.48 -10.30
CA LEU A 606 -25.88 3.67 -9.91
C LEU A 606 -26.25 2.88 -8.66
N GLN A 607 -25.74 1.66 -8.57
CA GLN A 607 -25.89 0.79 -7.41
C GLN A 607 -24.50 0.37 -6.95
N HIS A 608 -24.25 0.50 -5.66
CA HIS A 608 -23.04 0.02 -5.03
C HIS A 608 -23.25 -1.41 -4.52
N TYR A 609 -22.23 -2.26 -4.73
CA TYR A 609 -22.14 -3.59 -4.14
C TYR A 609 -20.77 -3.75 -3.46
N TRP A 610 -20.70 -4.53 -2.41
CA TRP A 610 -19.44 -4.83 -1.72
C TRP A 610 -19.39 -6.30 -1.34
N ARG A 611 -18.16 -6.86 -1.21
CA ARG A 611 -17.93 -8.26 -0.91
C ARG A 611 -17.02 -8.42 0.29
N ASP A 612 -17.47 -9.19 1.27
CA ASP A 612 -16.69 -9.66 2.40
C ASP A 612 -16.52 -11.20 2.38
N GLY A 613 -16.13 -11.78 3.53
CA GLY A 613 -16.00 -13.23 3.70
C GLY A 613 -17.32 -14.00 3.60
N ALA A 614 -18.47 -13.35 3.73
CA ALA A 614 -19.80 -13.97 3.61
C ALA A 614 -20.34 -13.92 2.17
N GLY A 615 -19.78 -13.09 1.30
CA GLY A 615 -20.19 -12.97 -0.09
C GLY A 615 -20.46 -11.54 -0.54
N TRP A 616 -21.23 -11.37 -1.62
CA TRP A 616 -21.63 -10.06 -2.16
C TRP A 616 -22.86 -9.53 -1.46
N HIS A 617 -22.84 -8.24 -1.12
CA HIS A 617 -23.90 -7.51 -0.46
C HIS A 617 -24.32 -6.31 -1.30
N GLU A 618 -25.63 -6.00 -1.26
CA GLU A 618 -26.17 -4.80 -1.88
C GLU A 618 -25.99 -3.60 -0.95
N GLY A 619 -25.35 -2.58 -1.47
CA GLY A 619 -25.13 -1.30 -0.80
C GLY A 619 -26.17 -0.24 -1.22
N PRO A 620 -25.90 1.05 -0.96
CA PRO A 620 -26.84 2.13 -1.30
C PRO A 620 -26.96 2.37 -2.80
N VAL A 621 -28.14 2.77 -3.22
CA VAL A 621 -28.40 3.34 -4.56
C VAL A 621 -27.87 4.78 -4.59
N ILE A 622 -27.11 5.10 -5.63
CA ILE A 622 -26.58 6.44 -5.90
C ILE A 622 -27.50 7.08 -6.94
N GLY A 623 -27.82 8.33 -6.78
CA GLY A 623 -28.82 9.06 -7.53
C GLY A 623 -28.85 8.86 -9.05
N PRO A 624 -29.79 9.47 -9.77
CA PRO A 624 -29.87 9.33 -11.22
C PRO A 624 -28.66 10.00 -11.89
N VAL A 625 -28.20 9.40 -13.01
CA VAL A 625 -27.10 9.90 -13.84
C VAL A 625 -27.52 10.07 -15.29
#